data_6b98a926692df348f42d1febc39ed8f6
#
_entry.id   6b98a926692df348f42d1febc39ed8f6
#
_cell.length_a   1.000
_cell.length_b   1.000
_cell.length_c   1.000
_cell.angle_alpha   90.00
_cell.angle_beta   90.00
_cell.angle_gamma   90.00
#
_symmetry.space_group_name_H-M   'P 1'
#
loop_
_entity.id
_entity.type
_entity.pdbx_description
1 polymer ?
#
loop_
_entity_poly.entity_id
_entity_poly.type
_entity_poly.pdbx_seq_one_letter_code
_entity_poly.pdbx_strand_id
1 'polypeptide(L)'
;MNITVYLGAKEGNDPALKRAVQELGQWIGQSGNALVYGGSKTGLMGEIAKSVLDAGGTVTGVETTLFMQDDLQYDGLTELIVTETITERKTEMIRRGDAFIAFPGGTGTLEEIAEVMSKVSLKQLDAPCILYNLNGYYNGLKSLLDHMIETGLSTKERQEGIWFAENLEQIKQILKA
;
A
#
# COMPACT_ATOMS: atom_id res chain seq x y z
N MET A 1 6.83 9.16 9.57
CA MET A 1 5.69 8.21 9.65
C MET A 1 6.03 6.90 8.97
N ASN A 2 5.34 5.84 9.31
CA ASN A 2 5.42 4.56 8.62
C ASN A 2 4.32 4.51 7.54
N ILE A 3 4.71 4.36 6.29
CA ILE A 3 3.78 4.27 5.17
C ILE A 3 3.66 2.80 4.76
N THR A 4 2.50 2.20 4.98
CA THR A 4 2.23 0.84 4.51
C THR A 4 1.80 0.89 3.05
N VAL A 5 2.54 0.19 2.18
CA VAL A 5 2.24 0.12 0.75
C VAL A 5 1.87 -1.31 0.37
N TYR A 6 0.66 -1.49 -0.14
CA TYR A 6 0.17 -2.72 -0.74
C TYR A 6 0.35 -2.67 -2.24
N LEU A 7 1.01 -3.66 -2.82
CA LEU A 7 1.30 -3.71 -4.25
C LEU A 7 1.61 -5.13 -4.72
N GLY A 8 1.63 -5.33 -6.05
CA GLY A 8 1.79 -6.66 -6.62
C GLY A 8 3.24 -7.16 -6.70
N ALA A 9 3.41 -8.48 -6.65
CA ALA A 9 4.68 -9.17 -6.91
C ALA A 9 5.04 -9.28 -8.41
N LYS A 10 4.22 -8.70 -9.31
CA LYS A 10 4.45 -8.65 -10.76
C LYS A 10 4.69 -7.21 -11.20
N GLU A 11 5.47 -7.03 -12.27
CA GLU A 11 5.76 -5.69 -12.81
C GLU A 11 4.57 -5.06 -13.56
N GLY A 12 3.64 -5.89 -14.05
CA GLY A 12 2.57 -5.44 -14.94
C GLY A 12 3.06 -5.20 -16.37
N ASN A 13 2.15 -4.72 -17.23
CA ASN A 13 2.43 -4.49 -18.65
C ASN A 13 2.63 -3.00 -19.00
N ASP A 14 2.32 -2.10 -18.05
CA ASP A 14 2.48 -0.66 -18.24
C ASP A 14 3.82 -0.21 -17.65
N PRO A 15 4.77 0.29 -18.47
CA PRO A 15 6.07 0.77 -17.99
C PRO A 15 5.96 1.99 -17.04
N ALA A 16 4.82 2.68 -17.03
CA ALA A 16 4.56 3.77 -16.08
C ALA A 16 4.50 3.28 -14.63
N LEU A 17 4.08 2.03 -14.40
CA LEU A 17 4.01 1.42 -13.07
C LEU A 17 5.38 1.39 -12.38
N LYS A 18 6.38 0.91 -13.10
CA LYS A 18 7.75 0.82 -12.56
C LYS A 18 8.31 2.19 -12.21
N ARG A 19 8.12 3.20 -13.07
CA ARG A 19 8.57 4.58 -12.78
C ARG A 19 7.86 5.17 -11.58
N ALA A 20 6.53 5.04 -11.53
CA ALA A 20 5.74 5.60 -10.44
C ALA A 20 6.05 4.95 -9.08
N VAL A 21 6.30 3.63 -9.03
CA VAL A 21 6.67 2.95 -7.79
C VAL A 21 8.08 3.34 -7.34
N GLN A 22 9.01 3.55 -8.26
CA GLN A 22 10.35 4.04 -7.96
C GLN A 22 10.31 5.47 -7.40
N GLU A 23 9.54 6.37 -8.02
CA GLU A 23 9.34 7.75 -7.53
C GLU A 23 8.70 7.76 -6.13
N LEU A 24 7.70 6.92 -5.90
CA LEU A 24 7.07 6.75 -4.58
C LEU A 24 8.10 6.28 -3.54
N GLY A 25 8.88 5.26 -3.85
CA GLY A 25 9.91 4.74 -2.95
C GLY A 25 11.02 5.77 -2.65
N GLN A 26 11.52 6.46 -3.66
CA GLN A 26 12.50 7.53 -3.49
C GLN A 26 11.98 8.64 -2.57
N TRP A 27 10.74 9.07 -2.78
CA TRP A 27 10.13 10.07 -1.93
C TRP A 27 9.98 9.58 -0.48
N ILE A 28 9.52 8.35 -0.25
CA ILE A 28 9.42 7.78 1.10
C ILE A 28 10.77 7.85 1.80
N GLY A 29 11.84 7.39 1.15
CA GLY A 29 13.18 7.40 1.74
C GLY A 29 13.73 8.81 2.00
N GLN A 30 13.61 9.72 1.02
CA GLN A 30 14.14 11.09 1.11
C GLN A 30 13.39 11.97 2.12
N SER A 31 12.11 11.69 2.38
CA SER A 31 11.29 12.49 3.30
C SER A 31 11.38 12.07 4.78
N GLY A 32 12.26 11.12 5.10
CA GLY A 32 12.41 10.59 6.45
C GLY A 32 11.24 9.70 6.91
N ASN A 33 10.42 9.24 5.97
CA ASN A 33 9.41 8.23 6.22
C ASN A 33 10.00 6.81 6.13
N ALA A 34 9.30 5.83 6.67
CA ALA A 34 9.63 4.43 6.57
C ALA A 34 8.60 3.67 5.71
N LEU A 35 9.05 2.68 4.96
CA LEU A 35 8.18 1.77 4.22
C LEU A 35 7.84 0.55 5.07
N VAL A 36 6.56 0.18 5.11
CA VAL A 36 6.08 -1.15 5.53
C VAL A 36 5.45 -1.82 4.31
N TYR A 37 5.83 -3.05 4.00
CA TYR A 37 5.32 -3.76 2.82
C TYR A 37 5.39 -5.29 2.98
N GLY A 38 5.02 -6.03 1.95
CA GLY A 38 4.90 -7.48 1.97
C GLY A 38 6.20 -8.31 1.98
N GLY A 39 7.37 -7.69 2.02
CA GLY A 39 8.66 -8.39 2.23
C GLY A 39 9.31 -8.98 0.98
N SER A 40 8.60 -9.14 -0.14
CA SER A 40 9.12 -9.80 -1.35
C SER A 40 10.12 -8.94 -2.14
N LYS A 41 11.11 -9.61 -2.76
CA LYS A 41 12.07 -9.01 -3.72
C LYS A 41 11.55 -8.97 -5.15
N THR A 42 10.36 -9.50 -5.44
CA THR A 42 9.87 -9.67 -6.82
C THR A 42 8.98 -8.52 -7.28
N GLY A 43 9.00 -8.24 -8.59
CA GLY A 43 8.13 -7.28 -9.26
C GLY A 43 8.16 -5.89 -8.64
N LEU A 44 7.01 -5.24 -8.57
CA LEU A 44 6.88 -3.89 -7.99
C LEU A 44 7.24 -3.83 -6.50
N MET A 45 7.08 -4.95 -5.76
CA MET A 45 7.46 -5.05 -4.35
C MET A 45 8.97 -4.88 -4.18
N GLY A 46 9.79 -5.57 -4.99
CA GLY A 46 11.23 -5.40 -4.97
C GLY A 46 11.67 -3.99 -5.40
N GLU A 47 11.01 -3.42 -6.41
CA GLU A 47 11.32 -2.07 -6.90
C GLU A 47 11.09 -0.99 -5.84
N ILE A 48 9.98 -1.04 -5.08
CA ILE A 48 9.73 -0.02 -4.05
C ILE A 48 10.72 -0.16 -2.89
N ALA A 49 10.99 -1.38 -2.42
CA ALA A 49 11.94 -1.63 -1.33
C ALA A 49 13.33 -1.12 -1.70
N LYS A 50 13.80 -1.48 -2.90
CA LYS A 50 15.08 -1.00 -3.43
C LYS A 50 15.13 0.52 -3.50
N SER A 51 14.08 1.17 -4.01
CA SER A 51 14.04 2.62 -4.18
C SER A 51 14.08 3.37 -2.85
N VAL A 52 13.43 2.85 -1.80
CA VAL A 52 13.49 3.41 -0.45
C VAL A 52 14.88 3.27 0.16
N LEU A 53 15.49 2.08 0.06
CA LEU A 53 16.83 1.80 0.60
C LEU A 53 17.91 2.62 -0.12
N ASP A 54 17.87 2.70 -1.45
CA ASP A 54 18.80 3.52 -2.27
C ASP A 54 18.69 5.02 -1.92
N ALA A 55 17.52 5.47 -1.47
CA ALA A 55 17.28 6.84 -1.01
C ALA A 55 17.66 7.07 0.47
N GLY A 56 18.22 6.08 1.15
CA GLY A 56 18.65 6.15 2.55
C GLY A 56 17.51 5.98 3.57
N GLY A 57 16.35 5.53 3.14
CA GLY A 57 15.20 5.25 4.00
C GLY A 57 15.26 3.89 4.67
N THR A 58 14.28 3.60 5.50
CA THR A 58 14.11 2.32 6.21
C THR A 58 12.94 1.52 5.64
N VAL A 59 13.10 0.19 5.61
CA VAL A 59 12.12 -0.72 5.04
C VAL A 59 11.87 -1.88 6.00
N THR A 60 10.61 -2.05 6.40
CA THR A 60 10.13 -3.23 7.14
C THR A 60 9.33 -4.11 6.20
N GLY A 61 9.78 -5.33 5.98
CA GLY A 61 9.04 -6.39 5.30
C GLY A 61 8.22 -7.19 6.31
N VAL A 62 6.96 -7.47 5.97
CA VAL A 62 6.11 -8.38 6.75
C VAL A 62 5.72 -9.55 5.87
N GLU A 63 6.26 -10.70 6.15
CA GLU A 63 6.08 -11.91 5.35
C GLU A 63 5.41 -13.02 6.16
N THR A 64 4.92 -14.04 5.51
CA THR A 64 4.39 -15.25 6.17
C THR A 64 5.25 -16.47 5.83
N THR A 65 5.29 -17.41 6.76
CA THR A 65 5.97 -18.69 6.55
C THR A 65 5.54 -19.42 5.28
N LEU A 66 4.31 -19.17 4.79
CA LEU A 66 3.81 -19.72 3.53
C LEU A 66 4.65 -19.35 2.30
N PHE A 67 5.21 -18.12 2.27
CA PHE A 67 6.01 -17.62 1.15
C PHE A 67 7.52 -17.69 1.40
N MET A 68 7.94 -18.09 2.61
CA MET A 68 9.36 -18.26 2.95
C MET A 68 10.03 -19.41 2.18
N GLN A 69 9.25 -20.40 1.74
CA GLN A 69 9.77 -21.58 1.05
C GLN A 69 10.33 -21.29 -0.35
N ASP A 70 9.91 -20.17 -0.96
CA ASP A 70 10.30 -19.79 -2.32
C ASP A 70 11.53 -18.86 -2.37
N ASP A 71 12.15 -18.55 -1.22
CA ASP A 71 13.28 -17.61 -1.10
C ASP A 71 13.02 -16.26 -1.80
N LEU A 72 11.81 -15.75 -1.64
CA LEU A 72 11.34 -14.52 -2.30
C LEU A 72 11.57 -13.26 -1.45
N GLN A 73 12.14 -13.38 -0.25
CA GLN A 73 12.41 -12.27 0.64
C GLN A 73 13.49 -11.35 0.05
N TYR A 74 13.33 -10.06 0.33
CA TYR A 74 14.32 -9.08 -0.07
C TYR A 74 15.50 -9.09 0.92
N ASP A 75 16.70 -9.38 0.42
CA ASP A 75 17.93 -9.34 1.21
C ASP A 75 18.31 -7.88 1.51
N GLY A 76 18.66 -7.60 2.77
CA GLY A 76 19.08 -6.25 3.17
C GLY A 76 17.96 -5.31 3.60
N LEU A 77 16.76 -5.82 3.91
CA LEU A 77 15.73 -5.05 4.60
C LEU A 77 16.25 -4.53 5.95
N THR A 78 15.74 -3.38 6.37
CA THR A 78 16.02 -2.85 7.72
C THR A 78 15.46 -3.79 8.79
N GLU A 79 14.25 -4.33 8.55
CA GLU A 79 13.59 -5.32 9.41
C GLU A 79 12.78 -6.30 8.55
N LEU A 80 12.82 -7.58 8.89
CA LEU A 80 11.94 -8.61 8.35
C LEU A 80 11.15 -9.25 9.48
N ILE A 81 9.83 -9.19 9.39
CA ILE A 81 8.91 -9.80 10.34
C ILE A 81 8.27 -10.99 9.66
N VAL A 82 8.35 -12.15 10.29
CA VAL A 82 7.74 -13.39 9.80
C VAL A 82 6.56 -13.74 10.68
N THR A 83 5.40 -13.93 10.05
CA THR A 83 4.16 -14.35 10.72
C THR A 83 3.77 -15.77 10.30
N GLU A 84 2.91 -16.42 11.05
CA GLU A 84 2.48 -17.78 10.75
C GLU A 84 1.35 -17.81 9.69
N THR A 85 0.49 -16.78 9.71
CA THR A 85 -0.71 -16.73 8.86
C THR A 85 -0.80 -15.42 8.07
N ILE A 86 -1.55 -15.45 6.96
CA ILE A 86 -1.86 -14.24 6.18
C ILE A 86 -2.64 -13.23 7.02
N THR A 87 -3.50 -13.68 7.92
CA THR A 87 -4.27 -12.80 8.82
C THR A 87 -3.36 -12.04 9.77
N GLU A 88 -2.40 -12.72 10.41
CA GLU A 88 -1.41 -12.09 11.28
C GLU A 88 -0.55 -11.10 10.50
N ARG A 89 -0.11 -11.46 9.28
CA ARG A 89 0.65 -10.60 8.39
C ARG A 89 -0.10 -9.28 8.13
N LYS A 90 -1.36 -9.34 7.70
CA LYS A 90 -2.18 -8.16 7.44
C LYS A 90 -2.39 -7.32 8.71
N THR A 91 -2.65 -7.98 9.84
CA THR A 91 -2.79 -7.30 11.13
C THR A 91 -1.52 -6.55 11.51
N GLU A 92 -0.35 -7.16 11.33
CA GLU A 92 0.93 -6.54 11.64
C GLU A 92 1.24 -5.36 10.70
N MET A 93 0.94 -5.48 9.41
CA MET A 93 1.09 -4.39 8.45
C MET A 93 0.20 -3.19 8.80
N ILE A 94 -1.06 -3.44 9.23
CA ILE A 94 -1.98 -2.39 9.65
C ILE A 94 -1.50 -1.76 10.97
N ARG A 95 -1.09 -2.56 11.93
CA ARG A 95 -0.63 -2.09 13.25
C ARG A 95 0.56 -1.13 13.16
N ARG A 96 1.43 -1.32 12.16
CA ARG A 96 2.65 -0.53 11.97
C ARG A 96 2.46 0.72 11.14
N GLY A 97 1.40 0.79 10.32
CA GLY A 97 1.17 1.88 9.39
C GLY A 97 0.53 3.09 10.02
N ASP A 98 1.06 4.27 9.73
CA ASP A 98 0.45 5.57 10.02
C ASP A 98 -0.37 6.09 8.81
N ALA A 99 -0.11 5.54 7.62
CA ALA A 99 -0.81 5.81 6.38
C ALA A 99 -0.76 4.57 5.48
N PHE A 100 -1.76 4.39 4.62
CA PHE A 100 -1.93 3.21 3.79
C PHE A 100 -2.08 3.59 2.33
N ILE A 101 -1.28 2.99 1.46
CA ILE A 101 -1.32 3.24 0.01
C ILE A 101 -1.51 1.90 -0.71
N ALA A 102 -2.58 1.77 -1.50
CA ALA A 102 -2.69 0.72 -2.50
C ALA A 102 -2.14 1.22 -3.83
N PHE A 103 -0.99 0.72 -4.24
CA PHE A 103 -0.47 0.87 -5.59
C PHE A 103 -1.19 -0.14 -6.52
N PRO A 104 -1.29 0.09 -7.84
CA PRO A 104 -1.86 -0.89 -8.76
C PRO A 104 -1.31 -2.31 -8.55
N GLY A 105 -2.21 -3.27 -8.33
CA GLY A 105 -1.84 -4.63 -7.96
C GLY A 105 -2.94 -5.66 -8.26
N GLY A 106 -2.78 -6.87 -7.81
CA GLY A 106 -3.75 -7.95 -8.00
C GLY A 106 -4.80 -8.03 -6.89
N THR A 107 -5.45 -9.22 -6.82
CA THR A 107 -6.48 -9.50 -5.82
C THR A 107 -5.98 -9.44 -4.38
N GLY A 108 -4.70 -9.77 -4.12
CA GLY A 108 -4.10 -9.62 -2.79
C GLY A 108 -4.05 -8.16 -2.35
N THR A 109 -3.59 -7.26 -3.24
CA THR A 109 -3.60 -5.82 -2.97
C THR A 109 -5.02 -5.29 -2.73
N LEU A 110 -6.01 -5.78 -3.50
CA LEU A 110 -7.41 -5.43 -3.32
C LEU A 110 -7.94 -5.91 -1.96
N GLU A 111 -7.64 -7.13 -1.56
CA GLU A 111 -8.04 -7.69 -0.27
C GLU A 111 -7.45 -6.88 0.90
N GLU A 112 -6.15 -6.58 0.84
CA GLU A 112 -5.45 -5.83 1.88
C GLU A 112 -6.03 -4.42 2.04
N ILE A 113 -6.22 -3.68 0.95
CA ILE A 113 -6.75 -2.31 1.04
C ILE A 113 -8.25 -2.30 1.38
N ALA A 114 -9.02 -3.31 1.00
CA ALA A 114 -10.43 -3.43 1.37
C ALA A 114 -10.60 -3.59 2.88
N GLU A 115 -9.69 -4.31 3.56
CA GLU A 115 -9.67 -4.38 5.02
C GLU A 115 -9.38 -3.01 5.64
N VAL A 116 -8.40 -2.27 5.12
CA VAL A 116 -8.09 -0.91 5.58
C VAL A 116 -9.29 0.03 5.37
N MET A 117 -9.90 0.03 4.17
CA MET A 117 -11.11 0.82 3.89
C MET A 117 -12.24 0.50 4.87
N SER A 118 -12.45 -0.78 5.19
CA SER A 118 -13.46 -1.22 6.15
C SER A 118 -13.20 -0.66 7.54
N LYS A 119 -11.95 -0.74 8.03
CA LYS A 119 -11.57 -0.22 9.35
C LYS A 119 -11.70 1.31 9.42
N VAL A 120 -11.33 2.04 8.36
CA VAL A 120 -11.52 3.50 8.25
C VAL A 120 -13.02 3.83 8.27
N SER A 121 -13.83 3.14 7.47
CA SER A 121 -15.28 3.31 7.43
C SER A 121 -15.97 3.09 8.79
N LEU A 122 -15.45 2.17 9.59
CA LEU A 122 -15.95 1.85 10.92
C LEU A 122 -15.34 2.73 12.03
N LYS A 123 -14.50 3.70 11.67
CA LYS A 123 -13.73 4.55 12.62
C LYS A 123 -12.87 3.73 13.60
N GLN A 124 -12.46 2.54 13.20
CA GLN A 124 -11.51 1.68 13.94
C GLN A 124 -10.06 2.02 13.61
N LEU A 125 -9.84 2.76 12.53
CA LEU A 125 -8.54 3.21 12.06
C LEU A 125 -8.65 4.67 11.64
N ASP A 126 -7.91 5.54 12.32
CA ASP A 126 -7.83 6.98 12.00
C ASP A 126 -6.50 7.24 11.26
N ALA A 127 -6.49 6.91 9.98
CA ALA A 127 -5.33 7.04 9.11
C ALA A 127 -5.77 7.19 7.64
N PRO A 128 -5.02 7.94 6.81
CA PRO A 128 -5.33 8.06 5.39
C PRO A 128 -5.22 6.72 4.67
N CYS A 129 -6.27 6.34 3.95
CA CYS A 129 -6.35 5.18 3.05
C CYS A 129 -6.34 5.69 1.61
N ILE A 130 -5.24 5.49 0.89
CA ILE A 130 -5.00 6.10 -0.42
C ILE A 130 -4.92 5.04 -1.50
N LEU A 131 -5.81 5.13 -2.49
CA LEU A 131 -5.74 4.36 -3.73
C LEU A 131 -4.90 5.18 -4.72
N TYR A 132 -3.69 4.72 -5.07
CA TYR A 132 -2.88 5.37 -6.11
C TYR A 132 -3.48 5.06 -7.48
N ASN A 133 -4.38 5.93 -7.91
CA ASN A 133 -5.18 5.77 -9.13
C ASN A 133 -4.41 6.14 -10.39
N LEU A 134 -3.18 5.62 -10.51
CA LEU A 134 -2.33 5.84 -11.68
C LEU A 134 -3.05 5.39 -12.95
N ASN A 135 -3.14 6.28 -13.95
CA ASN A 135 -3.81 6.03 -15.22
C ASN A 135 -5.25 5.52 -15.08
N GLY A 136 -5.94 5.87 -13.97
CA GLY A 136 -7.32 5.45 -13.74
C GLY A 136 -7.49 3.99 -13.33
N TYR A 137 -6.42 3.33 -12.86
CA TYR A 137 -6.45 1.90 -12.49
C TYR A 137 -7.58 1.56 -11.51
N TYR A 138 -7.86 2.42 -10.55
CA TYR A 138 -8.90 2.23 -9.54
C TYR A 138 -10.24 2.91 -9.88
N ASN A 139 -10.47 3.39 -11.11
CA ASN A 139 -11.74 4.03 -11.48
C ASN A 139 -12.95 3.12 -11.25
N GLY A 140 -12.82 1.82 -11.55
CA GLY A 140 -13.90 0.85 -11.28
C GLY A 140 -14.24 0.72 -9.80
N LEU A 141 -13.23 0.71 -8.93
CA LEU A 141 -13.43 0.67 -7.47
C LEU A 141 -14.07 1.98 -6.98
N LYS A 142 -13.59 3.13 -7.48
CA LYS A 142 -14.18 4.44 -7.16
C LYS A 142 -15.65 4.48 -7.53
N SER A 143 -16.00 4.05 -8.75
CA SER A 143 -17.39 3.98 -9.21
C SER A 143 -18.24 3.06 -8.33
N LEU A 144 -17.70 1.93 -7.87
CA LEU A 144 -18.42 1.05 -6.95
C LEU A 144 -18.68 1.72 -5.60
N LEU A 145 -17.71 2.42 -5.03
CA LEU A 145 -17.88 3.15 -3.77
C LEU A 145 -18.91 4.28 -3.92
N ASP A 146 -18.86 5.03 -5.01
CA ASP A 146 -19.87 6.06 -5.31
C ASP A 146 -21.28 5.43 -5.42
N HIS A 147 -21.40 4.28 -6.10
CA HIS A 147 -22.66 3.55 -6.23
C HIS A 147 -23.20 3.01 -4.89
N MET A 148 -22.34 2.61 -3.98
CA MET A 148 -22.74 2.23 -2.61
C MET A 148 -23.42 3.40 -1.89
N ILE A 149 -22.96 4.63 -2.08
CA ILE A 149 -23.59 5.83 -1.51
C ILE A 149 -24.95 6.10 -2.19
N GLU A 150 -24.99 6.09 -3.52
CA GLU A 150 -26.21 6.33 -4.31
C GLU A 150 -27.34 5.36 -3.96
N THR A 151 -27.00 4.11 -3.68
CA THR A 151 -27.94 3.04 -3.32
C THR A 151 -28.26 2.97 -1.83
N GLY A 152 -27.66 3.84 -1.01
CA GLY A 152 -27.89 3.87 0.44
C GLY A 152 -27.21 2.74 1.23
N LEU A 153 -26.29 2.00 0.61
CA LEU A 153 -25.50 0.92 1.27
C LEU A 153 -24.28 1.46 2.00
N SER A 154 -23.88 2.71 1.72
CA SER A 154 -22.84 3.45 2.43
C SER A 154 -23.23 4.93 2.51
N THR A 155 -22.38 5.74 3.17
CA THR A 155 -22.55 7.20 3.24
C THR A 155 -21.23 7.90 2.98
N LYS A 156 -21.27 9.21 2.68
CA LYS A 156 -20.06 10.02 2.49
C LYS A 156 -19.17 10.01 3.73
N GLU A 157 -19.79 10.10 4.92
CA GLU A 157 -19.08 10.09 6.20
C GLU A 157 -18.38 8.76 6.48
N ARG A 158 -18.93 7.65 5.98
CA ARG A 158 -18.28 6.33 6.07
C ARG A 158 -17.11 6.16 5.13
N GLN A 159 -17.07 6.92 4.05
CA GLN A 159 -15.97 6.90 3.09
C GLN A 159 -14.94 8.01 3.31
N GLU A 160 -15.16 8.84 4.32
CA GLU A 160 -14.19 9.85 4.74
C GLU A 160 -12.87 9.19 5.17
N GLY A 161 -11.74 9.71 4.68
CA GLY A 161 -10.41 9.11 4.89
C GLY A 161 -9.99 8.13 3.80
N ILE A 162 -10.87 7.81 2.83
CA ILE A 162 -10.55 7.02 1.64
C ILE A 162 -10.32 7.99 0.47
N TRP A 163 -9.12 7.96 -0.11
CA TRP A 163 -8.67 8.91 -1.12
C TRP A 163 -8.27 8.21 -2.41
N PHE A 164 -8.50 8.87 -3.55
CA PHE A 164 -7.99 8.45 -4.85
C PHE A 164 -7.02 9.51 -5.36
N ALA A 165 -5.73 9.16 -5.41
CA ALA A 165 -4.67 10.06 -5.85
C ALA A 165 -4.14 9.61 -7.22
N GLU A 166 -4.14 10.50 -8.20
CA GLU A 166 -3.71 10.19 -9.58
C GLU A 166 -2.20 10.27 -9.78
N ASN A 167 -1.49 10.90 -8.85
CA ASN A 167 -0.04 11.10 -8.91
C ASN A 167 0.55 11.27 -7.51
N LEU A 168 1.89 11.24 -7.45
CA LEU A 168 2.63 11.35 -6.20
C LEU A 168 2.39 12.69 -5.48
N GLU A 169 2.20 13.78 -6.19
CA GLU A 169 1.98 15.10 -5.56
C GLU A 169 0.66 15.15 -4.79
N GLN A 170 -0.40 14.52 -5.32
CA GLN A 170 -1.67 14.39 -4.58
C GLN A 170 -1.50 13.52 -3.32
N ILE A 171 -0.73 12.43 -3.39
CA ILE A 171 -0.41 11.61 -2.21
C ILE A 171 0.29 12.47 -1.15
N LYS A 172 1.31 13.23 -1.54
CA LYS A 172 2.03 14.13 -0.64
C LYS A 172 1.13 15.18 0.01
N GLN A 173 0.16 15.70 -0.74
CA GLN A 173 -0.81 16.67 -0.22
C GLN A 173 -1.73 16.03 0.84
N ILE A 174 -2.26 14.83 0.57
CA ILE A 174 -3.11 14.09 1.49
C ILE A 174 -2.36 13.78 2.80
N LEU A 175 -1.09 13.40 2.71
CA LEU A 175 -0.28 13.03 3.88
C LEU A 175 0.24 14.24 4.70
N LYS A 176 0.06 15.46 4.21
CA LYS A 176 0.41 16.70 4.94
C LYS A 176 -0.78 17.35 5.63
N ALA A 177 -1.99 16.94 5.25
CA ALA A 177 -3.24 17.47 5.79
C ALA A 177 -3.56 16.85 7.15
#